data_8c1cfd9f484cc6859d5087e08147a511
#
_entry.id   8c1cfd9f484cc6859d5087e08147a511
#
_cell.length_a   1.000
_cell.length_b   1.000
_cell.length_c   1.000
_cell.angle_alpha   90.00
_cell.angle_beta   90.00
_cell.angle_gamma   90.00
#
_symmetry.space_group_name_H-M   'P 1'
#
loop_
_entity.id
_entity.type
_entity.pdbx_description
1 polymer ?
#
loop_
_entity_poly.entity_id
_entity_poly.type
_entity_poly.pdbx_seq_one_letter_code
_entity_poly.pdbx_strand_id
1 'polypeptide(L)'
;YGVGQEGVYCDENTPLNPISYYGRLKVAAESAILNFGDCVTFRLATVFGISPRMRLDLLVNDFTYRAVFDKTLVLSEAHFKRNYIHISDVARAFLHAIENYGSMRNQTYNIGLSDANLSKLELCEEIKKQVPNFHFVEAEILKDPDQRNYIVSNAKIEATGFKSKTSLQDGIAELIRGYQIINKNQFSNI
;
A
#
# COMPACT_ATOMS: atom_id res chain seq x y z
N TYR A 1 -9.07 3.14 -7.15
CA TYR A 1 -10.52 3.01 -6.92
C TYR A 1 -11.17 4.37 -6.59
N GLY A 2 -10.57 5.24 -5.81
CA GLY A 2 -11.16 6.48 -5.35
C GLY A 2 -11.84 6.31 -3.99
N VAL A 3 -13.10 6.71 -3.85
CA VAL A 3 -13.90 6.49 -2.64
C VAL A 3 -14.67 5.18 -2.79
N GLY A 4 -14.40 4.22 -1.91
CA GLY A 4 -15.13 2.97 -1.83
C GLY A 4 -16.46 3.12 -1.06
N GLN A 5 -17.29 2.09 -1.11
CA GLN A 5 -18.44 1.98 -0.23
C GLN A 5 -17.98 1.33 1.09
N GLU A 6 -18.50 1.83 2.21
CA GLU A 6 -18.13 1.31 3.52
C GLU A 6 -18.48 -0.19 3.65
N GLY A 7 -17.52 -0.98 4.12
CA GLY A 7 -17.67 -2.43 4.27
C GLY A 7 -17.63 -3.25 2.97
N VAL A 8 -17.56 -2.61 1.80
CA VAL A 8 -17.52 -3.31 0.51
C VAL A 8 -16.09 -3.39 -0.01
N TYR A 9 -15.64 -4.61 -0.31
CA TYR A 9 -14.33 -4.83 -0.91
C TYR A 9 -14.31 -4.41 -2.38
N CYS A 10 -13.33 -3.59 -2.74
CA CYS A 10 -13.02 -3.30 -4.13
C CYS A 10 -12.25 -4.49 -4.74
N ASP A 11 -12.82 -5.12 -5.73
CA ASP A 11 -12.19 -6.11 -6.59
C ASP A 11 -11.82 -5.50 -7.96
N GLU A 12 -11.31 -6.31 -8.88
CA GLU A 12 -10.88 -5.85 -10.21
C GLU A 12 -12.05 -5.41 -11.10
N ASN A 13 -13.29 -5.83 -10.79
CA ASN A 13 -14.50 -5.46 -11.52
C ASN A 13 -15.15 -4.18 -10.94
N THR A 14 -14.70 -3.75 -9.77
CA THR A 14 -15.23 -2.53 -9.13
C THR A 14 -14.98 -1.31 -10.03
N PRO A 15 -16.01 -0.49 -10.33
CA PRO A 15 -15.86 0.73 -11.12
C PRO A 15 -14.77 1.66 -10.56
N LEU A 16 -13.93 2.18 -11.44
CA LEU A 16 -12.84 3.09 -11.07
C LEU A 16 -13.33 4.54 -11.11
N ASN A 17 -13.33 5.22 -9.96
CA ASN A 17 -13.68 6.62 -9.79
C ASN A 17 -12.50 7.43 -9.24
N PRO A 18 -11.42 7.63 -10.02
CA PRO A 18 -10.22 8.30 -9.53
C PRO A 18 -10.49 9.78 -9.24
N ILE A 19 -10.16 10.21 -8.02
CA ILE A 19 -10.36 11.58 -7.55
C ILE A 19 -9.23 12.49 -8.07
N SER A 20 -7.98 12.00 -8.02
CA SER A 20 -6.79 12.76 -8.38
C SER A 20 -6.47 12.67 -9.88
N TYR A 21 -5.76 13.69 -10.40
CA TYR A 21 -5.21 13.65 -11.75
C TYR A 21 -4.28 12.45 -11.98
N TYR A 22 -3.43 12.15 -11.00
CA TYR A 22 -2.60 10.94 -11.00
C TYR A 22 -3.43 9.67 -11.18
N GLY A 23 -4.51 9.52 -10.40
CA GLY A 23 -5.40 8.35 -10.50
C GLY A 23 -6.03 8.23 -11.89
N ARG A 24 -6.49 9.35 -12.48
CA ARG A 24 -7.05 9.36 -13.85
C ARG A 24 -6.03 8.93 -14.90
N LEU A 25 -4.78 9.40 -14.79
CA LEU A 25 -3.70 8.96 -15.68
C LEU A 25 -3.40 7.47 -15.55
N LYS A 26 -3.42 6.92 -14.31
CA LYS A 26 -3.20 5.48 -14.09
C LYS A 26 -4.31 4.63 -14.69
N VAL A 27 -5.57 5.05 -14.56
CA VAL A 27 -6.71 4.36 -15.19
C VAL A 27 -6.60 4.40 -16.71
N ALA A 28 -6.29 5.55 -17.30
CA ALA A 28 -6.10 5.68 -18.74
C ALA A 28 -4.95 4.80 -19.26
N ALA A 29 -3.83 4.76 -18.54
CA ALA A 29 -2.69 3.91 -18.87
C ALA A 29 -3.03 2.42 -18.78
N GLU A 30 -3.74 1.98 -17.74
CA GLU A 30 -4.21 0.59 -17.60
C GLU A 30 -5.09 0.20 -18.79
N SER A 31 -6.09 1.04 -19.13
CA SER A 31 -6.97 0.80 -20.25
C SER A 31 -6.23 0.73 -21.59
N ALA A 32 -5.27 1.64 -21.83
CA ALA A 32 -4.49 1.66 -23.05
C ALA A 32 -3.63 0.39 -23.20
N ILE A 33 -2.99 -0.05 -22.13
CA ILE A 33 -2.15 -1.27 -22.11
C ILE A 33 -3.00 -2.51 -22.34
N LEU A 34 -4.16 -2.62 -21.68
CA LEU A 34 -5.07 -3.75 -21.85
C LEU A 34 -5.64 -3.82 -23.28
N ASN A 35 -5.96 -2.66 -23.88
CA ASN A 35 -6.41 -2.60 -25.28
C ASN A 35 -5.34 -2.98 -26.28
N PHE A 36 -4.06 -2.74 -25.95
CA PHE A 36 -2.93 -3.19 -26.77
C PHE A 36 -2.81 -4.73 -26.76
N GLY A 37 -3.19 -5.35 -25.64
CA GLY A 37 -3.17 -6.81 -25.46
C GLY A 37 -1.81 -7.34 -25.02
N ASP A 38 -1.75 -8.66 -24.84
CA ASP A 38 -0.55 -9.40 -24.43
C ASP A 38 0.17 -8.79 -23.20
N CYS A 39 -0.59 -8.47 -22.17
CA CYS A 39 -0.08 -7.83 -20.95
C CYS A 39 -0.76 -8.38 -19.68
N VAL A 40 -0.14 -8.11 -18.55
CA VAL A 40 -0.73 -8.23 -17.22
C VAL A 40 -0.61 -6.89 -16.54
N THR A 41 -1.68 -6.38 -15.94
CA THR A 41 -1.63 -5.13 -15.19
C THR A 41 -1.86 -5.38 -13.70
N PHE A 42 -1.16 -4.60 -12.85
CA PHE A 42 -1.27 -4.66 -11.41
C PHE A 42 -1.79 -3.36 -10.81
N ARG A 43 -2.79 -3.47 -9.96
CA ARG A 43 -3.24 -2.41 -9.06
C ARG A 43 -2.60 -2.65 -7.70
N LEU A 44 -1.45 -2.03 -7.50
CA LEU A 44 -0.68 -2.21 -6.27
C LEU A 44 -1.34 -1.49 -5.10
N ALA A 45 -1.44 -2.16 -3.96
CA ALA A 45 -1.71 -1.55 -2.67
C ALA A 45 -0.63 -0.51 -2.29
N THR A 46 -0.77 0.19 -1.18
CA THR A 46 0.28 1.08 -0.69
C THR A 46 1.53 0.27 -0.36
N VAL A 47 2.57 0.48 -1.17
CA VAL A 47 3.82 -0.28 -1.05
C VAL A 47 4.66 0.25 0.11
N PHE A 48 5.26 -0.64 0.89
CA PHE A 48 6.16 -0.30 1.99
C PHE A 48 7.35 -1.25 2.07
N GLY A 49 8.33 -0.93 2.90
CA GLY A 49 9.52 -1.74 3.11
C GLY A 49 10.82 -1.00 2.79
N ILE A 50 11.93 -1.56 3.21
CA ILE A 50 13.26 -1.00 2.99
C ILE A 50 13.66 -1.13 1.52
N SER A 51 14.22 -0.07 0.97
CA SER A 51 14.78 -0.07 -0.38
C SER A 51 15.96 0.90 -0.48
N PRO A 52 16.87 0.72 -1.45
CA PRO A 52 17.96 1.67 -1.69
C PRO A 52 17.48 3.10 -1.98
N ARG A 53 16.28 3.24 -2.52
CA ARG A 53 15.61 4.52 -2.74
C ARG A 53 14.31 4.58 -1.93
N MET A 54 14.44 4.99 -0.67
CA MET A 54 13.29 5.04 0.24
C MET A 54 12.27 6.10 -0.15
N ARG A 55 11.01 5.70 -0.09
CA ARG A 55 9.83 6.56 -0.18
C ARG A 55 9.31 6.81 1.24
N LEU A 56 9.89 7.79 1.93
CA LEU A 56 9.47 8.15 3.30
C LEU A 56 8.12 8.87 3.36
N ASP A 57 7.56 9.26 2.21
CA ASP A 57 6.24 9.86 2.08
C ASP A 57 5.08 8.84 2.06
N LEU A 58 5.36 7.53 2.03
CA LEU A 58 4.34 6.49 2.03
C LEU A 58 3.96 6.09 3.46
N LEU A 59 2.65 5.91 3.71
CA LEU A 59 2.06 5.80 5.06
C LEU A 59 2.82 4.89 6.03
N VAL A 60 3.06 3.62 5.68
CA VAL A 60 3.74 2.69 6.61
C VAL A 60 5.17 3.13 6.87
N ASN A 61 5.89 3.58 5.82
CA ASN A 61 7.26 4.05 5.92
C ASN A 61 7.34 5.33 6.77
N ASP A 62 6.48 6.34 6.48
CA ASP A 62 6.44 7.62 7.22
C ASP A 62 6.06 7.41 8.69
N PHE A 63 4.98 6.67 8.95
CA PHE A 63 4.50 6.48 10.31
C PHE A 63 5.48 5.69 11.17
N THR A 64 6.12 4.67 10.59
CA THR A 64 7.18 3.93 11.28
C THR A 64 8.40 4.81 11.52
N TYR A 65 8.79 5.65 10.56
CA TYR A 65 9.88 6.61 10.72
C TYR A 65 9.61 7.57 11.87
N ARG A 66 8.43 8.20 11.88
CA ARG A 66 8.01 9.12 12.97
C ARG A 66 7.93 8.41 14.31
N ALA A 67 7.44 7.17 14.34
CA ALA A 67 7.41 6.39 15.57
C ALA A 67 8.82 6.16 16.14
N VAL A 68 9.82 5.90 15.28
CA VAL A 68 11.20 5.65 15.71
C VAL A 68 11.92 6.93 16.16
N PHE A 69 11.77 8.03 15.42
CA PHE A 69 12.56 9.25 15.63
C PHE A 69 11.79 10.34 16.37
N ASP A 70 10.59 10.66 15.93
CA ASP A 70 9.81 11.78 16.47
C ASP A 70 9.01 11.35 17.72
N LYS A 71 8.74 10.06 17.88
CA LYS A 71 7.92 9.46 18.95
C LYS A 71 6.46 9.94 18.97
N THR A 72 6.09 10.86 18.10
CA THR A 72 4.76 11.48 18.05
C THR A 72 4.25 11.61 16.63
N LEU A 73 2.92 11.49 16.47
CA LEU A 73 2.23 11.69 15.20
C LEU A 73 0.86 12.32 15.43
N VAL A 74 0.51 13.30 14.58
CA VAL A 74 -0.85 13.84 14.49
C VAL A 74 -1.54 13.22 13.28
N LEU A 75 -2.67 12.55 13.51
CA LEU A 75 -3.46 11.90 12.47
C LEU A 75 -4.59 12.79 12.01
N SER A 76 -4.70 13.00 10.71
CA SER A 76 -5.90 13.52 10.08
C SER A 76 -6.70 12.38 9.44
N GLU A 77 -8.04 12.41 9.62
CA GLU A 77 -8.93 11.39 9.06
C GLU A 77 -8.43 9.96 9.35
N ALA A 78 -8.22 9.69 10.62
CA ALA A 78 -7.61 8.47 11.15
C ALA A 78 -8.35 7.18 10.75
N HIS A 79 -9.64 7.28 10.43
CA HIS A 79 -10.50 6.18 10.02
C HIS A 79 -10.33 5.75 8.55
N PHE A 80 -9.67 6.53 7.70
CA PHE A 80 -9.48 6.17 6.28
C PHE A 80 -8.66 4.91 6.11
N LYS A 81 -9.25 3.93 5.45
CA LYS A 81 -8.65 2.61 5.21
C LYS A 81 -7.81 2.57 3.93
N ARG A 82 -6.74 1.78 3.98
CA ARG A 82 -5.86 1.44 2.87
C ARG A 82 -5.48 -0.02 2.94
N ASN A 83 -5.20 -0.59 1.80
CA ASN A 83 -4.52 -1.87 1.72
C ASN A 83 -3.01 -1.66 1.57
N TYR A 84 -2.20 -2.56 2.10
CA TYR A 84 -0.74 -2.48 2.13
C TYR A 84 -0.10 -3.71 1.50
N ILE A 85 1.14 -3.56 1.00
CA ILE A 85 1.95 -4.64 0.43
C ILE A 85 3.44 -4.37 0.63
N HIS A 86 4.19 -5.38 1.03
CA HIS A 86 5.65 -5.26 1.15
C HIS A 86 6.32 -5.26 -0.22
N ILE A 87 7.38 -4.45 -0.40
CA ILE A 87 8.08 -4.28 -1.68
C ILE A 87 8.63 -5.60 -2.24
N SER A 88 9.10 -6.51 -1.40
CA SER A 88 9.56 -7.83 -1.84
C SER A 88 8.43 -8.70 -2.37
N ASP A 89 7.20 -8.55 -1.85
CA ASP A 89 6.02 -9.25 -2.36
C ASP A 89 5.58 -8.67 -3.71
N VAL A 90 5.73 -7.36 -3.91
CA VAL A 90 5.53 -6.75 -5.23
C VAL A 90 6.47 -7.40 -6.25
N ALA A 91 7.77 -7.49 -5.94
CA ALA A 91 8.73 -8.16 -6.83
C ALA A 91 8.34 -9.63 -7.12
N ARG A 92 7.91 -10.37 -6.08
CA ARG A 92 7.42 -11.74 -6.25
C ARG A 92 6.15 -11.82 -7.12
N ALA A 93 5.25 -10.85 -7.03
CA ALA A 93 4.06 -10.81 -7.88
C ALA A 93 4.42 -10.63 -9.36
N PHE A 94 5.42 -9.81 -9.67
CA PHE A 94 5.93 -9.69 -11.04
C PHE A 94 6.54 -11.00 -11.54
N LEU A 95 7.38 -11.65 -10.74
CA LEU A 95 7.96 -12.97 -11.11
C LEU A 95 6.85 -14.01 -11.30
N HIS A 96 5.88 -14.08 -10.39
CA HIS A 96 4.74 -14.99 -10.50
C HIS A 96 3.95 -14.78 -11.79
N ALA A 97 3.71 -13.53 -12.18
CA ALA A 97 3.00 -13.23 -13.43
C ALA A 97 3.82 -13.61 -14.68
N ILE A 98 5.16 -13.49 -14.64
CA ILE A 98 6.03 -13.93 -15.73
C ILE A 98 5.97 -15.46 -15.86
N GLU A 99 6.07 -16.17 -14.75
CA GLU A 99 6.04 -17.64 -14.71
C GLU A 99 4.67 -18.21 -15.13
N ASN A 100 3.58 -17.50 -14.83
CA ASN A 100 2.20 -17.91 -15.11
C ASN A 100 1.56 -17.07 -16.24
N TYR A 101 2.37 -16.44 -17.11
CA TYR A 101 1.90 -15.48 -18.10
C TYR A 101 0.76 -16.01 -18.98
N GLY A 102 0.86 -17.28 -19.40
CA GLY A 102 -0.16 -17.89 -20.28
C GLY A 102 -1.59 -17.86 -19.71
N SER A 103 -1.75 -18.02 -18.39
CA SER A 103 -3.05 -18.00 -17.72
C SER A 103 -3.43 -16.60 -17.19
N MET A 104 -2.47 -15.71 -16.99
CA MET A 104 -2.69 -14.39 -16.40
C MET A 104 -2.80 -13.27 -17.42
N ARG A 105 -2.41 -13.49 -18.67
CA ARG A 105 -2.39 -12.44 -19.71
C ARG A 105 -3.75 -11.79 -19.93
N ASN A 106 -3.74 -10.54 -20.35
CA ASN A 106 -4.90 -9.71 -20.66
C ASN A 106 -5.85 -9.51 -19.47
N GLN A 107 -5.30 -9.54 -18.26
CA GLN A 107 -6.07 -9.34 -17.04
C GLN A 107 -5.38 -8.36 -16.10
N THR A 108 -6.20 -7.75 -15.24
CA THR A 108 -5.78 -6.90 -14.12
C THR A 108 -5.86 -7.70 -12.83
N TYR A 109 -4.91 -7.47 -11.92
CA TYR A 109 -4.89 -8.06 -10.59
C TYR A 109 -4.62 -7.02 -9.51
N ASN A 110 -5.40 -7.04 -8.44
CA ASN A 110 -5.06 -6.35 -7.20
C ASN A 110 -3.90 -7.08 -6.51
N ILE A 111 -2.93 -6.31 -6.00
CA ILE A 111 -1.77 -6.86 -5.28
C ILE A 111 -1.67 -6.19 -3.93
N GLY A 112 -1.96 -6.94 -2.87
CA GLY A 112 -1.96 -6.47 -1.49
C GLY A 112 -1.93 -7.60 -0.48
N LEU A 113 -1.97 -7.24 0.80
CA LEU A 113 -2.14 -8.17 1.91
C LEU A 113 -3.64 -8.25 2.26
N SER A 114 -4.24 -9.44 2.20
CA SER A 114 -5.67 -9.61 2.46
C SER A 114 -6.05 -9.34 3.92
N ASP A 115 -5.10 -9.46 4.84
CA ASP A 115 -5.23 -9.18 6.27
C ASP A 115 -4.79 -7.75 6.67
N ALA A 116 -4.38 -6.92 5.71
CA ALA A 116 -3.89 -5.56 5.97
C ALA A 116 -4.71 -4.49 5.24
N ASN A 117 -6.04 -4.56 5.34
CA ASN A 117 -6.95 -3.47 5.01
C ASN A 117 -7.20 -2.63 6.27
N LEU A 118 -6.24 -1.79 6.65
CA LEU A 118 -6.23 -1.07 7.92
C LEU A 118 -6.47 0.43 7.74
N SER A 119 -7.12 1.05 8.72
CA SER A 119 -7.17 2.49 8.87
C SER A 119 -5.81 3.05 9.30
N LYS A 120 -5.64 4.36 9.21
CA LYS A 120 -4.43 5.03 9.73
C LYS A 120 -4.26 4.81 11.22
N LEU A 121 -5.38 4.80 11.97
CA LEU A 121 -5.39 4.52 13.40
C LEU A 121 -4.91 3.10 13.69
N GLU A 122 -5.53 2.09 13.05
CA GLU A 122 -5.16 0.68 13.21
C GLU A 122 -3.68 0.46 12.82
N LEU A 123 -3.18 1.13 11.79
CA LEU A 123 -1.76 1.08 11.42
C LEU A 123 -0.86 1.64 12.54
N CYS A 124 -1.24 2.75 13.16
CA CYS A 124 -0.48 3.31 14.29
C CYS A 124 -0.48 2.36 15.49
N GLU A 125 -1.57 1.68 15.75
CA GLU A 125 -1.66 0.67 16.81
C GLU A 125 -0.72 -0.51 16.54
N GLU A 126 -0.65 -1.01 15.29
CA GLU A 126 0.31 -2.05 14.91
C GLU A 126 1.77 -1.60 15.09
N ILE A 127 2.10 -0.37 14.69
CA ILE A 127 3.45 0.19 14.90
C ILE A 127 3.77 0.33 16.39
N LYS A 128 2.81 0.79 17.19
CA LYS A 128 2.99 0.99 18.64
C LYS A 128 3.30 -0.31 19.38
N LYS A 129 2.81 -1.46 18.93
CA LYS A 129 3.16 -2.77 19.50
C LYS A 129 4.67 -3.03 19.45
N GLN A 130 5.38 -2.48 18.47
CA GLN A 130 6.83 -2.64 18.28
C GLN A 130 7.63 -1.42 18.75
N VAL A 131 6.98 -0.25 18.86
CA VAL A 131 7.58 1.00 19.36
C VAL A 131 6.70 1.53 20.51
N PRO A 132 6.79 0.98 21.75
CA PRO A 132 5.87 1.31 22.84
C PRO A 132 5.80 2.79 23.22
N ASN A 133 6.91 3.54 23.03
CA ASN A 133 7.00 4.98 23.30
C ASN A 133 6.44 5.86 22.18
N PHE A 134 5.77 5.27 21.19
CA PHE A 134 5.10 6.02 20.14
C PHE A 134 3.73 6.52 20.63
N HIS A 135 3.49 7.81 20.47
CA HIS A 135 2.25 8.49 20.83
C HIS A 135 1.60 9.08 19.57
N PHE A 136 0.31 8.94 19.42
CA PHE A 136 -0.43 9.55 18.33
C PHE A 136 -1.76 10.10 18.83
N VAL A 137 -2.21 11.18 18.19
CA VAL A 137 -3.47 11.86 18.50
C VAL A 137 -4.21 12.16 17.20
N GLU A 138 -5.52 12.08 17.23
CA GLU A 138 -6.37 12.50 16.13
C GLU A 138 -6.60 14.02 16.20
N ALA A 139 -6.48 14.69 15.05
CA ALA A 139 -6.81 16.08 14.92
C ALA A 139 -7.86 16.27 13.79
N GLU A 140 -9.02 16.79 14.15
CA GLU A 140 -10.11 17.07 13.19
C GLU A 140 -9.81 18.26 12.25
N ILE A 141 -8.74 19.01 12.52
CA ILE A 141 -8.46 20.32 11.93
C ILE A 141 -7.88 20.23 10.51
N LEU A 142 -7.30 19.11 10.13
CA LEU A 142 -6.65 18.93 8.83
C LEU A 142 -7.40 17.90 8.00
N LYS A 143 -7.99 18.33 6.88
CA LYS A 143 -8.48 17.38 5.87
C LYS A 143 -7.30 16.85 5.07
N ASP A 144 -7.21 15.52 4.99
CA ASP A 144 -6.26 14.88 4.08
C ASP A 144 -6.67 15.18 2.63
N PRO A 145 -5.82 15.79 1.79
CA PRO A 145 -6.12 15.96 0.38
C PRO A 145 -6.33 14.61 -0.34
N ASP A 146 -5.81 13.51 0.21
CA ASP A 146 -6.00 12.16 -0.29
C ASP A 146 -7.19 11.46 0.40
N GLN A 147 -8.39 11.78 -0.04
CA GLN A 147 -9.66 11.26 0.52
C GLN A 147 -9.98 9.82 0.10
N ARG A 148 -8.99 9.04 -0.29
CA ARG A 148 -9.19 7.62 -0.60
C ARG A 148 -9.52 6.86 0.67
N ASN A 149 -10.69 6.22 0.70
CA ASN A 149 -11.13 5.35 1.78
C ASN A 149 -11.79 4.11 1.16
N TYR A 150 -11.06 3.00 1.13
CA TYR A 150 -11.54 1.74 0.56
C TYR A 150 -10.77 0.54 1.08
N ILE A 151 -11.40 -0.62 1.04
CA ILE A 151 -10.78 -1.92 1.30
C ILE A 151 -10.68 -2.70 0.00
N VAL A 152 -9.64 -3.53 -0.14
CA VAL A 152 -9.31 -4.22 -1.39
C VAL A 152 -9.35 -5.73 -1.19
N SER A 153 -9.95 -6.43 -2.15
CA SER A 153 -9.87 -7.88 -2.28
C SER A 153 -8.66 -8.25 -3.16
N ASN A 154 -7.82 -9.14 -2.67
CA ASN A 154 -6.71 -9.73 -3.42
C ASN A 154 -7.01 -11.17 -3.87
N ALA A 155 -8.26 -11.63 -3.71
CA ALA A 155 -8.67 -13.02 -3.96
C ALA A 155 -8.36 -13.50 -5.38
N LYS A 156 -8.40 -12.61 -6.38
CA LYS A 156 -8.13 -12.97 -7.78
C LYS A 156 -6.68 -13.41 -8.00
N ILE A 157 -5.71 -12.69 -7.47
CA ILE A 157 -4.31 -13.11 -7.60
C ILE A 157 -4.00 -14.31 -6.70
N GLU A 158 -4.59 -14.38 -5.52
CA GLU A 158 -4.43 -15.53 -4.62
C GLU A 158 -4.95 -16.82 -5.26
N ALA A 159 -6.03 -16.75 -6.05
CA ALA A 159 -6.56 -17.88 -6.81
C ALA A 159 -5.59 -18.40 -7.89
N THR A 160 -4.60 -17.61 -8.33
CA THR A 160 -3.53 -18.06 -9.24
C THR A 160 -2.41 -18.83 -8.51
N GLY A 161 -2.50 -18.98 -7.20
CA GLY A 161 -1.47 -19.60 -6.35
C GLY A 161 -0.46 -18.62 -5.77
N PHE A 162 -0.56 -17.32 -6.07
CA PHE A 162 0.28 -16.31 -5.44
C PHE A 162 -0.05 -16.15 -3.95
N LYS A 163 0.99 -16.06 -3.12
CA LYS A 163 0.87 -15.78 -1.69
C LYS A 163 1.92 -14.76 -1.27
N SER A 164 1.48 -13.68 -0.64
CA SER A 164 2.38 -12.76 0.06
C SER A 164 3.12 -13.50 1.18
N LYS A 165 4.40 -13.20 1.38
CA LYS A 165 5.26 -13.86 2.37
C LYS A 165 5.64 -12.96 3.54
N THR A 166 5.56 -11.65 3.36
CA THR A 166 5.94 -10.67 4.37
C THR A 166 4.68 -10.07 4.97
N SER A 167 4.45 -10.34 6.25
CA SER A 167 3.34 -9.73 6.99
C SER A 167 3.60 -8.22 7.18
N LEU A 168 2.54 -7.46 7.51
CA LEU A 168 2.69 -6.05 7.87
C LEU A 168 3.62 -5.90 9.09
N GLN A 169 3.49 -6.76 10.09
CA GLN A 169 4.29 -6.75 11.31
C GLN A 169 5.77 -7.01 11.03
N ASP A 170 6.09 -7.99 10.19
CA ASP A 170 7.48 -8.29 9.80
C ASP A 170 8.10 -7.14 9.02
N GLY A 171 7.34 -6.52 8.12
CA GLY A 171 7.84 -5.37 7.36
C GLY A 171 8.02 -4.11 8.22
N ILE A 172 7.16 -3.87 9.24
CA ILE A 172 7.37 -2.82 10.23
C ILE A 172 8.65 -3.10 11.03
N ALA A 173 8.89 -4.35 11.47
CA ALA A 173 10.13 -4.73 12.15
C ALA A 173 11.37 -4.52 11.27
N GLU A 174 11.26 -4.81 9.97
CA GLU A 174 12.32 -4.53 8.99
C GLU A 174 12.60 -3.03 8.88
N LEU A 175 11.55 -2.20 8.76
CA LEU A 175 11.68 -0.74 8.71
C LEU A 175 12.37 -0.18 9.96
N ILE A 176 11.97 -0.62 11.16
CA ILE A 176 12.57 -0.17 12.44
C ILE A 176 14.08 -0.46 12.45
N ARG A 177 14.49 -1.67 12.02
CA ARG A 177 15.92 -2.03 11.94
C ARG A 177 16.64 -1.23 10.84
N GLY A 178 16.00 -1.08 9.68
CA GLY A 178 16.60 -0.36 8.56
C GLY A 178 16.81 1.12 8.83
N TYR A 179 15.93 1.77 9.58
CA TYR A 179 16.06 3.17 9.95
C TYR A 179 17.22 3.47 10.89
N GLN A 180 17.82 2.46 11.53
CA GLN A 180 19.07 2.62 12.27
C GLN A 180 20.29 2.80 11.35
N ILE A 181 20.17 2.38 10.09
CA ILE A 181 21.24 2.38 9.09
C ILE A 181 21.04 3.47 8.05
N ILE A 182 19.78 3.73 7.66
CA ILE A 182 19.41 4.65 6.58
C ILE A 182 19.38 6.09 7.12
N ASN A 183 20.21 6.94 6.55
CA ASN A 183 20.14 8.39 6.81
C ASN A 183 19.09 9.01 5.86
N LYS A 184 18.14 9.77 6.41
CA LYS A 184 17.01 10.42 5.71
C LYS A 184 17.45 11.19 4.45
N ASN A 185 18.62 11.83 4.49
CA ASN A 185 19.11 12.67 3.41
C ASN A 185 19.76 11.91 2.23
N GLN A 186 19.99 10.61 2.37
CA GLN A 186 20.68 9.82 1.34
C GLN A 186 19.74 9.06 0.41
N PHE A 187 18.51 8.74 0.84
CA PHE A 187 17.65 7.77 0.16
C PHE A 187 16.21 8.25 -0.06
N SER A 188 15.92 9.50 0.26
CA SER A 188 14.61 10.08 0.07
C SER A 188 14.39 10.54 -1.38
N ASN A 189 13.15 10.47 -1.86
CA ASN A 189 12.72 11.01 -3.15
C ASN A 189 12.50 12.53 -3.12
N ILE A 190 12.82 13.17 -2.02
CA ILE A 190 12.64 14.60 -1.80
C ILE A 190 13.96 15.29 -2.05
#